data_a3c2d88e9d173274e5dc2be917eb69a1
#
_entry.id   a3c2d88e9d173274e5dc2be917eb69a1
#
_cell.length_a   1.000
_cell.length_b   1.000
_cell.length_c   1.000
_cell.angle_alpha   90.00
_cell.angle_beta   90.00
_cell.angle_gamma   90.00
#
_symmetry.space_group_name_H-M   'P 1'
#
loop_
_entity.id
_entity.type
_entity.pdbx_description
1 polymer ?
#
loop_
_entity_poly.entity_id
_entity_poly.type
_entity_poly.pdbx_seq_one_letter_code
_entity_poly.pdbx_strand_id
1 'polypeptide(L)'
;MNPIVEFDIAVLNFIREHISCSFLDAIVPPISFLGNGGWIFILAAVIMLFFRSTRKTGLMTGAALICGLIVCNLALKPLVARIRPFDLVEGIDVIIKKPHDYSFPSGHTTAAFELATVWMMRDRRFGIPALVFAFAMAFTRLYLYVHYPT
;
A
#
# COMPACT_ATOMS: atom_id res chain seq x y z
N MET A 1 -11.74 -11.20 -21.52
CA MET A 1 -11.28 -10.31 -20.42
C MET A 1 -10.48 -9.16 -21.05
N ASN A 2 -10.37 -8.00 -20.42
CA ASN A 2 -9.52 -6.91 -20.93
C ASN A 2 -8.05 -7.33 -20.84
N PRO A 3 -7.19 -7.11 -21.87
CA PRO A 3 -5.77 -7.50 -21.87
C PRO A 3 -4.97 -7.02 -20.65
N ILE A 4 -5.30 -5.83 -20.12
CA ILE A 4 -4.68 -5.30 -18.89
C ILE A 4 -5.01 -6.19 -17.68
N VAL A 5 -6.25 -6.61 -17.56
CA VAL A 5 -6.69 -7.48 -16.45
C VAL A 5 -6.07 -8.87 -16.58
N GLU A 6 -5.93 -9.39 -17.81
CA GLU A 6 -5.25 -10.68 -18.07
C GLU A 6 -3.78 -10.62 -17.66
N PHE A 7 -3.09 -9.54 -18.01
CA PHE A 7 -1.71 -9.31 -17.57
C PHE A 7 -1.61 -9.22 -16.04
N ASP A 8 -2.48 -8.45 -15.40
CA ASP A 8 -2.51 -8.31 -13.95
C ASP A 8 -2.69 -9.66 -13.25
N ILE A 9 -3.66 -10.45 -13.70
CA ILE A 9 -3.92 -11.78 -13.13
C ILE A 9 -2.74 -12.73 -13.37
N ALA A 10 -2.11 -12.68 -14.54
CA ALA A 10 -0.92 -13.49 -14.83
C ALA A 10 0.23 -13.16 -13.87
N VAL A 11 0.47 -11.87 -13.56
CA VAL A 11 1.49 -11.46 -12.57
C VAL A 11 1.13 -11.93 -11.17
N LEU A 12 -0.13 -11.81 -10.75
CA LEU A 12 -0.57 -12.27 -9.43
C LEU A 12 -0.45 -13.80 -9.28
N ASN A 13 -0.82 -14.56 -10.31
CA ASN A 13 -0.66 -16.01 -10.34
C ASN A 13 0.82 -16.40 -10.30
N PHE A 14 1.67 -15.72 -11.06
CA PHE A 14 3.12 -15.95 -10.99
C PHE A 14 3.67 -15.77 -9.58
N ILE A 15 3.28 -14.69 -8.88
CA ILE A 15 3.68 -14.46 -7.47
C ILE A 15 3.19 -15.61 -6.59
N ARG A 16 1.94 -16.05 -6.76
CA ARG A 16 1.34 -17.11 -5.97
C ARG A 16 2.01 -18.48 -6.20
N GLU A 17 2.35 -18.81 -7.44
CA GLU A 17 2.89 -20.12 -7.81
C GLU A 17 4.39 -20.25 -7.58
N HIS A 18 5.15 -19.14 -7.73
CA HIS A 18 6.61 -19.21 -7.74
C HIS A 18 7.28 -18.51 -6.55
N ILE A 19 6.61 -17.54 -5.91
CA ILE A 19 7.18 -16.73 -4.83
C ILE A 19 6.59 -17.09 -3.48
N SER A 20 5.33 -17.56 -3.43
CA SER A 20 4.67 -17.90 -2.17
C SER A 20 5.38 -19.04 -1.46
N CYS A 21 5.62 -18.83 -0.17
CA CYS A 21 6.20 -19.83 0.73
C CYS A 21 5.77 -19.55 2.17
N SER A 22 5.86 -20.56 3.03
CA SER A 22 5.43 -20.46 4.44
C SER A 22 6.11 -19.32 5.22
N PHE A 23 7.35 -18.98 4.85
CA PHE A 23 8.06 -17.85 5.45
C PHE A 23 7.40 -16.51 5.10
N LEU A 24 7.09 -16.29 3.83
CA LEU A 24 6.41 -15.07 3.38
C LEU A 24 4.96 -15.02 3.87
N ASP A 25 4.27 -16.17 3.94
CA ASP A 25 2.92 -16.26 4.50
C ASP A 25 2.88 -15.81 5.97
N ALA A 26 3.95 -16.02 6.72
CA ALA A 26 4.07 -15.57 8.11
C ALA A 26 4.44 -14.07 8.24
N ILE A 27 5.22 -13.51 7.30
CA ILE A 27 5.77 -12.14 7.42
C ILE A 27 4.90 -11.11 6.70
N VAL A 28 4.36 -11.44 5.54
CA VAL A 28 3.61 -10.49 4.70
C VAL A 28 2.36 -9.94 5.39
N PRO A 29 1.51 -10.75 6.07
CA PRO A 29 0.34 -10.21 6.77
C PRO A 29 0.68 -9.18 7.87
N PRO A 30 1.65 -9.41 8.77
CA PRO A 30 2.09 -8.40 9.74
C PRO A 30 2.59 -7.10 9.09
N ILE A 31 3.40 -7.18 8.03
CA ILE A 31 3.87 -5.97 7.32
C ILE A 31 2.67 -5.22 6.71
N SER A 32 1.76 -5.95 6.06
CA SER A 32 0.55 -5.36 5.49
C SER A 32 -0.32 -4.72 6.56
N PHE A 33 -0.44 -5.32 7.75
CA PHE A 33 -1.20 -4.78 8.88
C PHE A 33 -0.71 -3.39 9.32
N LEU A 34 0.60 -3.11 9.23
CA LEU A 34 1.15 -1.79 9.54
C LEU A 34 0.54 -0.67 8.68
N GLY A 35 0.12 -0.99 7.45
CA GLY A 35 -0.54 -0.03 6.56
C GLY A 35 -2.04 0.13 6.75
N ASN A 36 -2.69 -0.68 7.60
CA ASN A 36 -4.14 -0.63 7.80
C ASN A 36 -4.58 0.74 8.33
N GLY A 37 -5.51 1.39 7.62
CA GLY A 37 -5.95 2.75 8.00
C GLY A 37 -4.85 3.80 8.02
N GLY A 38 -3.64 3.49 7.54
CA GLY A 38 -2.50 4.40 7.49
C GLY A 38 -1.88 4.71 8.86
N TRP A 39 -2.25 3.97 9.92
CA TRP A 39 -1.90 4.33 11.30
C TRP A 39 -0.40 4.49 11.54
N ILE A 40 0.46 3.64 10.96
CA ILE A 40 1.92 3.73 11.13
C ILE A 40 2.47 5.02 10.50
N PHE A 41 1.94 5.43 9.36
CA PHE A 41 2.35 6.65 8.66
C PHE A 41 1.88 7.89 9.41
N ILE A 42 0.66 7.86 9.96
CA ILE A 42 0.12 8.93 10.82
C ILE A 42 0.96 9.04 12.08
N LEU A 43 1.26 7.92 12.74
CA LEU A 43 2.11 7.89 13.93
C LEU A 43 3.50 8.48 13.64
N ALA A 44 4.12 8.09 12.52
CA ALA A 44 5.41 8.65 12.11
C ALA A 44 5.33 10.17 11.91
N ALA A 45 4.31 10.67 11.21
CA ALA A 45 4.09 12.10 11.03
C ALA A 45 3.93 12.83 12.38
N VAL A 46 3.11 12.28 13.29
CA VAL A 46 2.87 12.84 14.63
C VAL A 46 4.15 12.87 15.45
N ILE A 47 4.91 11.78 15.51
CA ILE A 47 6.19 11.73 16.24
C ILE A 47 7.13 12.85 15.76
N MET A 48 7.21 13.06 14.43
CA MET A 48 8.07 14.09 13.86
C MET A 48 7.66 15.51 14.28
N LEU A 49 6.41 15.76 14.67
CA LEU A 49 5.96 17.07 15.15
C LEU A 49 6.56 17.46 16.51
N PHE A 50 6.93 16.49 17.34
CA PHE A 50 7.50 16.75 18.66
C PHE A 50 8.95 17.26 18.61
N PHE A 51 9.67 17.00 17.51
CA PHE A 51 11.07 17.42 17.38
C PHE A 51 11.20 18.62 16.43
N ARG A 52 11.86 19.69 16.89
CA ARG A 52 12.04 20.93 16.11
C ARG A 52 12.70 20.69 14.74
N SER A 53 13.66 19.75 14.67
CA SER A 53 14.41 19.41 13.45
C SER A 53 13.55 18.74 12.38
N THR A 54 12.53 17.95 12.78
CA THR A 54 11.69 17.16 11.87
C THR A 54 10.27 17.68 11.73
N ARG A 55 9.88 18.72 12.51
CA ARG A 55 8.51 19.26 12.54
C ARG A 55 7.96 19.62 11.16
N LYS A 56 8.76 20.28 10.31
CA LYS A 56 8.34 20.62 8.95
C LYS A 56 8.06 19.35 8.11
N THR A 57 8.91 18.33 8.25
CA THR A 57 8.72 17.04 7.57
C THR A 57 7.44 16.36 8.06
N GLY A 58 7.19 16.35 9.38
CA GLY A 58 5.96 15.81 9.94
C GLY A 58 4.70 16.51 9.42
N LEU A 59 4.72 17.86 9.34
CA LEU A 59 3.61 18.63 8.76
C LEU A 59 3.39 18.28 7.27
N MET A 60 4.46 18.21 6.49
CA MET A 60 4.37 17.85 5.07
C MET A 60 3.87 16.43 4.89
N THR A 61 4.34 15.47 5.71
CA THR A 61 3.86 14.07 5.68
C THR A 61 2.37 14.01 6.04
N GLY A 62 1.94 14.70 7.10
CA GLY A 62 0.53 14.77 7.47
C GLY A 62 -0.34 15.38 6.38
N ALA A 63 0.11 16.47 5.74
CA ALA A 63 -0.61 17.09 4.63
C ALA A 63 -0.71 16.15 3.40
N ALA A 64 0.37 15.43 3.07
CA ALA A 64 0.37 14.44 2.00
C ALA A 64 -0.63 13.30 2.28
N LEU A 65 -0.62 12.74 3.49
CA LEU A 65 -1.54 11.68 3.89
C LEU A 65 -3.01 12.13 3.84
N ILE A 66 -3.31 13.37 4.22
CA ILE A 66 -4.66 13.94 4.10
C ILE A 66 -5.03 14.10 2.62
N CYS A 67 -4.12 14.60 1.80
CA CYS A 67 -4.34 14.74 0.35
C CYS A 67 -4.63 13.38 -0.28
N GLY A 68 -3.82 12.36 0.02
CA GLY A 68 -4.03 11.00 -0.48
C GLY A 68 -5.34 10.38 0.02
N LEU A 69 -5.71 10.61 1.28
CA LEU A 69 -7.02 10.17 1.78
C LEU A 69 -8.16 10.77 0.95
N ILE A 70 -8.12 12.07 0.69
CA ILE A 70 -9.17 12.76 -0.07
C ILE A 70 -9.17 12.30 -1.53
N VAL A 71 -8.02 12.38 -2.20
CA VAL A 71 -7.93 12.10 -3.64
C VAL A 71 -8.09 10.60 -3.91
N CYS A 72 -7.33 9.76 -3.22
CA CYS A 72 -7.30 8.33 -3.53
C CYS A 72 -8.47 7.59 -2.91
N ASN A 73 -8.74 7.75 -1.61
CA ASN A 73 -9.74 6.94 -0.94
C ASN A 73 -11.16 7.49 -1.08
N LEU A 74 -11.36 8.82 -1.00
CA LEU A 74 -12.69 9.40 -1.04
C LEU A 74 -13.17 9.75 -2.45
N ALA A 75 -12.26 10.10 -3.38
CA ALA A 75 -12.62 10.45 -4.75
C ALA A 75 -12.35 9.30 -5.75
N LEU A 76 -11.12 8.91 -5.98
CA LEU A 76 -10.76 7.94 -7.03
C LEU A 76 -11.31 6.54 -6.77
N LYS A 77 -11.29 6.07 -5.53
CA LYS A 77 -11.73 4.71 -5.19
C LYS A 77 -13.21 4.47 -5.56
N PRO A 78 -14.18 5.30 -5.16
CA PRO A 78 -15.56 5.13 -5.58
C PRO A 78 -15.78 5.47 -7.08
N LEU A 79 -15.00 6.40 -7.65
CA LEU A 79 -15.14 6.77 -9.07
C LEU A 79 -14.72 5.62 -10.00
N VAL A 80 -13.60 4.97 -9.72
CA VAL A 80 -13.09 3.85 -10.54
C VAL A 80 -13.80 2.55 -10.21
N ALA A 81 -14.17 2.33 -8.95
CA ALA A 81 -14.90 1.17 -8.44
C ALA A 81 -14.37 -0.18 -8.92
N ARG A 82 -13.03 -0.33 -9.00
CA ARG A 82 -12.38 -1.55 -9.52
C ARG A 82 -12.58 -2.71 -8.54
N ILE A 83 -13.16 -3.80 -9.03
CA ILE A 83 -13.36 -5.05 -8.27
C ILE A 83 -12.00 -5.63 -7.89
N ARG A 84 -11.91 -6.29 -6.73
CA ARG A 84 -10.66 -6.88 -6.27
C ARG A 84 -10.33 -8.18 -7.00
N PRO A 85 -9.02 -8.53 -7.14
CA PRO A 85 -8.60 -9.74 -7.86
C PRO A 85 -9.21 -11.02 -7.27
N PHE A 86 -9.28 -11.13 -5.94
CA PHE A 86 -9.83 -12.31 -5.27
C PHE A 86 -11.35 -12.47 -5.43
N ASP A 87 -12.08 -11.39 -5.80
CA ASP A 87 -13.50 -11.46 -6.13
C ASP A 87 -13.73 -11.76 -7.62
N LEU A 88 -12.72 -11.51 -8.47
CA LEU A 88 -12.77 -11.75 -9.90
C LEU A 88 -12.39 -13.19 -10.27
N VAL A 89 -11.47 -13.80 -9.51
CA VAL A 89 -10.94 -15.14 -9.76
C VAL A 89 -11.50 -16.09 -8.71
N GLU A 90 -12.27 -17.09 -9.15
CA GLU A 90 -12.84 -18.11 -8.27
C GLU A 90 -11.75 -18.98 -7.61
N GLY A 91 -12.00 -19.44 -6.39
CA GLY A 91 -11.10 -20.33 -5.66
C GLY A 91 -9.86 -19.67 -5.06
N ILE A 92 -9.80 -18.34 -5.02
CA ILE A 92 -8.74 -17.62 -4.35
C ILE A 92 -9.07 -17.40 -2.88
N ASP A 93 -8.35 -18.12 -2.01
CA ASP A 93 -8.35 -17.84 -0.57
C ASP A 93 -7.23 -16.87 -0.22
N VAL A 94 -7.59 -15.75 0.40
CA VAL A 94 -6.63 -14.76 0.89
C VAL A 94 -6.29 -15.00 2.36
N ILE A 95 -5.02 -14.84 2.71
CA ILE A 95 -4.48 -15.14 4.06
C ILE A 95 -4.99 -14.13 5.12
N ILE A 96 -5.48 -12.97 4.68
CA ILE A 96 -5.98 -11.89 5.55
C ILE A 96 -7.50 -11.76 5.44
N LYS A 97 -8.11 -11.05 6.41
CA LYS A 97 -9.52 -10.66 6.28
C LYS A 97 -9.75 -9.91 4.97
N LYS A 98 -10.70 -10.39 4.17
CA LYS A 98 -11.06 -9.78 2.88
C LYS A 98 -11.46 -8.31 3.07
N PRO A 99 -10.78 -7.35 2.43
CA PRO A 99 -11.22 -5.96 2.44
C PRO A 99 -12.55 -5.81 1.69
N HIS A 100 -13.41 -4.91 2.16
CA HIS A 100 -14.76 -4.70 1.58
C HIS A 100 -14.83 -3.54 0.60
N ASP A 101 -13.75 -2.77 0.46
CA ASP A 101 -13.65 -1.61 -0.42
C ASP A 101 -13.04 -1.98 -1.79
N TYR A 102 -13.08 -1.02 -2.74
CA TYR A 102 -12.55 -1.22 -4.10
C TYR A 102 -11.03 -1.37 -4.15
N SER A 103 -10.55 -2.02 -5.23
CA SER A 103 -9.14 -2.35 -5.41
C SER A 103 -8.26 -1.15 -5.80
N PHE A 104 -8.76 -0.15 -6.50
CA PHE A 104 -7.96 0.96 -7.01
C PHE A 104 -8.45 2.32 -6.49
N PRO A 105 -7.52 3.18 -6.08
CA PRO A 105 -6.11 2.93 -5.79
C PRO A 105 -5.89 2.22 -4.43
N SER A 106 -4.68 1.67 -4.24
CA SER A 106 -4.30 1.02 -2.98
C SER A 106 -3.95 2.05 -1.91
N GLY A 107 -4.79 2.18 -0.87
CA GLY A 107 -4.54 3.11 0.23
C GLY A 107 -3.22 2.83 0.99
N HIS A 108 -2.86 1.55 1.17
CA HIS A 108 -1.59 1.15 1.78
C HIS A 108 -0.38 1.64 0.97
N THR A 109 -0.41 1.37 -0.33
CA THR A 109 0.65 1.77 -1.25
C THR A 109 0.76 3.29 -1.33
N THR A 110 -0.37 3.98 -1.51
CA THR A 110 -0.43 5.44 -1.58
C THR A 110 0.20 6.07 -0.35
N ALA A 111 -0.27 5.73 0.85
CA ALA A 111 0.24 6.32 2.10
C ALA A 111 1.75 6.04 2.32
N ALA A 112 2.22 4.83 1.96
CA ALA A 112 3.64 4.48 2.06
C ALA A 112 4.51 5.32 1.12
N PHE A 113 4.08 5.50 -0.14
CA PHE A 113 4.82 6.30 -1.11
C PHE A 113 4.74 7.81 -0.82
N GLU A 114 3.64 8.31 -0.28
CA GLU A 114 3.52 9.70 0.18
C GLU A 114 4.55 10.03 1.26
N LEU A 115 4.62 9.20 2.30
CA LEU A 115 5.63 9.35 3.36
C LEU A 115 7.04 9.25 2.78
N ALA A 116 7.32 8.23 1.98
CA ALA A 116 8.64 8.02 1.37
C ALA A 116 9.07 9.19 0.50
N THR A 117 8.16 9.76 -0.29
CA THR A 117 8.43 10.92 -1.16
C THR A 117 8.77 12.16 -0.33
N VAL A 118 7.97 12.49 0.68
CA VAL A 118 8.24 13.63 1.55
C VAL A 118 9.59 13.48 2.26
N TRP A 119 9.88 12.29 2.78
CA TRP A 119 11.14 12.03 3.46
C TRP A 119 12.33 12.06 2.51
N MET A 120 12.19 11.54 1.28
CA MET A 120 13.22 11.61 0.25
C MET A 120 13.57 13.05 -0.14
N MET A 121 12.58 13.93 -0.23
CA MET A 121 12.77 15.37 -0.53
C MET A 121 13.49 16.11 0.61
N ARG A 122 13.38 15.62 1.84
CA ARG A 122 13.93 16.28 3.03
C ARG A 122 15.31 15.76 3.42
N ASP A 123 15.47 14.46 3.45
CA ASP A 123 16.74 13.78 3.75
C ASP A 123 16.73 12.36 3.17
N ARG A 124 17.64 12.11 2.22
CA ARG A 124 17.77 10.81 1.56
C ARG A 124 18.10 9.66 2.53
N ARG A 125 18.73 9.97 3.67
CA ARG A 125 19.09 8.95 4.69
C ARG A 125 17.85 8.28 5.26
N PHE A 126 16.76 9.02 5.42
CA PHE A 126 15.46 8.49 5.87
C PHE A 126 14.56 8.16 4.69
N GLY A 127 14.66 8.90 3.60
CA GLY A 127 13.85 8.68 2.40
C GLY A 127 14.12 7.36 1.70
N ILE A 128 15.39 6.92 1.61
CA ILE A 128 15.73 5.64 0.97
C ILE A 128 15.14 4.44 1.74
N PRO A 129 15.34 4.29 3.05
CA PRO A 129 14.66 3.23 3.81
C PRO A 129 13.13 3.29 3.72
N ALA A 130 12.55 4.50 3.77
CA ALA A 130 11.11 4.67 3.62
C ALA A 130 10.62 4.23 2.22
N LEU A 131 11.39 4.50 1.17
CA LEU A 131 11.07 4.05 -0.19
C LEU A 131 11.15 2.53 -0.32
N VAL A 132 12.18 1.90 0.27
CA VAL A 132 12.28 0.43 0.33
C VAL A 132 11.06 -0.16 1.05
N PHE A 133 10.65 0.43 2.17
CA PHE A 133 9.45 0.02 2.89
C PHE A 133 8.18 0.24 2.05
N ALA A 134 8.08 1.32 1.28
CA ALA A 134 6.94 1.58 0.40
C ALA A 134 6.82 0.51 -0.71
N PHE A 135 7.94 0.10 -1.32
CA PHE A 135 7.95 -1.02 -2.27
C PHE A 135 7.59 -2.35 -1.61
N ALA A 136 8.12 -2.62 -0.41
CA ALA A 136 7.73 -3.81 0.35
C ALA A 136 6.22 -3.79 0.66
N MET A 137 5.67 -2.64 1.07
CA MET A 137 4.23 -2.48 1.31
C MET A 137 3.42 -2.74 0.03
N ALA A 138 3.82 -2.17 -1.12
CA ALA A 138 3.17 -2.43 -2.40
C ALA A 138 3.21 -3.92 -2.76
N PHE A 139 4.37 -4.56 -2.59
CA PHE A 139 4.52 -6.00 -2.82
C PHE A 139 3.59 -6.84 -1.94
N THR A 140 3.41 -6.48 -0.65
CA THR A 140 2.47 -7.20 0.22
C THR A 140 1.05 -7.23 -0.34
N ARG A 141 0.64 -6.16 -1.04
CA ARG A 141 -0.73 -6.07 -1.60
C ARG A 141 -0.93 -7.00 -2.81
N LEU A 142 0.13 -7.19 -3.60
CA LEU A 142 0.14 -8.15 -4.72
C LEU A 142 0.22 -9.58 -4.20
N TYR A 143 1.12 -9.84 -3.26
CA TYR A 143 1.31 -11.15 -2.63
C TYR A 143 0.01 -11.67 -1.99
N LEU A 144 -0.71 -10.80 -1.30
CA LEU A 144 -1.99 -11.11 -0.66
C LEU A 144 -3.16 -11.20 -1.64
N TYR A 145 -2.92 -11.01 -2.94
CA TYR A 145 -3.94 -11.07 -4.00
C TYR A 145 -5.11 -10.08 -3.81
N VAL A 146 -4.85 -8.94 -3.17
CA VAL A 146 -5.89 -7.94 -2.86
C VAL A 146 -5.87 -6.69 -3.73
N HIS A 147 -4.78 -6.46 -4.48
CA HIS A 147 -4.64 -5.38 -5.45
C HIS A 147 -3.98 -5.89 -6.73
N TYR A 148 -4.18 -5.16 -7.83
CA TYR A 148 -3.53 -5.41 -9.12
C TYR A 148 -2.19 -4.68 -9.21
N PRO A 149 -1.26 -5.13 -10.08
CA PRO A 149 -0.03 -4.40 -10.41
C PRO A 149 -0.29 -3.03 -11.06
N THR A 150 -1.40 -2.90 -11.84
CA THR A 150 -1.77 -1.66 -12.57
C THR A 150 -2.81 -0.84 -11.85
#